data_2772937fcaa536899df22ef78dfbba20
#
_entry.id   2772937fcaa536899df22ef78dfbba20
#
_cell.length_a   1.000
_cell.length_b   1.000
_cell.length_c   1.000
_cell.angle_alpha   90.00
_cell.angle_beta   90.00
_cell.angle_gamma   90.00
#
_symmetry.space_group_name_H-M   'P 1'
#
loop_
_entity.id
_entity.type
_entity.pdbx_description
1 polymer ?
#
loop_
_entity_poly.entity_id
_entity_poly.type
_entity_poly.pdbx_seq_one_letter_code
_entity_poly.pdbx_strand_id
1 'polypeptide(L)'
;MVSIPQKRPTIRDVATLAGVSTSTVSRVLNNSGYVKAEVRERIEAVVSRMHYTPSELAKQLKSQRSGLVGVIIPKINSYTTSEIVAGISATLAPLRYQMLLANTANSVAEEATAYDLFRRQRVAGVLHLATTVNTDLIDAIREAGLPIVMIGQDASDLGITSVIQNERSAARQIMEHLLAQGHKRVGLVTVAEEDIQVGRERTAGYLDALQAHGLPVDPALIIRASFRSGAGEEAAEQLLRASGDARCTAILAVTDRLAVGVMACLHDHGLRVPDDMAVAGMGDSDTASMVRPALSTVHYDYAGTGAEAARLMLQLWETNSAEVERIVMPYRLALRRST
;
A
#
# COMPACT_ATOMS: atom_id res chain seq x y z
N MET A 1 15.74 -22.68 -35.85
CA MET A 1 16.65 -21.57 -36.22
C MET A 1 16.54 -20.50 -35.17
N VAL A 2 17.55 -20.34 -34.32
CA VAL A 2 17.61 -19.26 -33.32
C VAL A 2 18.02 -18.00 -34.08
N SER A 3 17.09 -17.00 -34.15
CA SER A 3 17.35 -15.70 -34.77
C SER A 3 18.39 -14.95 -33.99
N ILE A 4 19.51 -14.60 -34.63
CA ILE A 4 20.52 -13.70 -34.09
C ILE A 4 19.85 -12.35 -33.81
N PRO A 5 20.01 -11.73 -32.62
CA PRO A 5 19.36 -10.46 -32.33
C PRO A 5 19.88 -9.39 -33.29
N GLN A 6 19.00 -8.89 -34.16
CA GLN A 6 19.31 -7.74 -35.02
C GLN A 6 19.62 -6.53 -34.08
N LYS A 7 20.74 -5.88 -34.34
CA LYS A 7 21.15 -4.67 -33.63
C LYS A 7 20.01 -3.64 -33.71
N ARG A 8 19.48 -3.22 -32.56
CA ARG A 8 18.38 -2.23 -32.53
C ARG A 8 18.83 -0.95 -33.23
N PRO A 9 18.00 -0.38 -34.12
CA PRO A 9 18.34 0.86 -34.81
C PRO A 9 18.60 2.00 -33.79
N THR A 10 19.53 2.87 -34.10
CA THR A 10 19.91 4.03 -33.26
C THR A 10 19.43 5.33 -33.91
N ILE A 11 19.38 6.42 -33.13
CA ILE A 11 19.07 7.77 -33.65
C ILE A 11 20.05 8.20 -34.75
N ARG A 12 21.29 7.70 -34.72
CA ARG A 12 22.30 7.95 -35.77
C ARG A 12 21.92 7.28 -37.09
N ASP A 13 21.40 6.05 -37.03
CA ASP A 13 20.97 5.32 -38.20
C ASP A 13 19.77 6.01 -38.88
N VAL A 14 18.80 6.51 -38.05
CA VAL A 14 17.68 7.31 -38.56
C VAL A 14 18.18 8.61 -39.20
N ALA A 15 19.09 9.32 -38.55
CA ALA A 15 19.66 10.58 -39.04
C ALA A 15 20.37 10.37 -40.38
N THR A 16 21.19 9.31 -40.50
CA THR A 16 21.90 8.95 -41.73
C THR A 16 20.93 8.67 -42.86
N LEU A 17 19.91 7.85 -42.64
CA LEU A 17 18.93 7.48 -43.65
C LEU A 17 18.01 8.64 -44.05
N ALA A 18 17.69 9.53 -43.13
CA ALA A 18 16.89 10.72 -43.39
C ALA A 18 17.71 11.89 -43.95
N GLY A 19 19.05 11.78 -44.03
CA GLY A 19 19.94 12.83 -44.51
C GLY A 19 19.90 14.11 -43.67
N VAL A 20 19.83 13.98 -42.34
CA VAL A 20 19.75 15.11 -41.39
C VAL A 20 20.64 14.88 -40.19
N SER A 21 20.81 15.91 -39.37
CA SER A 21 21.52 15.77 -38.09
C SER A 21 20.69 15.00 -37.04
N THR A 22 21.37 14.35 -36.10
CA THR A 22 20.70 13.68 -34.95
C THR A 22 19.88 14.67 -34.11
N SER A 23 20.29 15.94 -34.06
CA SER A 23 19.54 17.00 -33.40
C SER A 23 18.22 17.32 -34.11
N THR A 24 18.18 17.26 -35.44
CA THR A 24 16.95 17.44 -36.24
C THR A 24 15.99 16.27 -36.02
N VAL A 25 16.50 15.04 -36.05
CA VAL A 25 15.69 13.85 -35.69
C VAL A 25 15.12 13.98 -34.28
N SER A 26 15.94 14.36 -33.31
CA SER A 26 15.49 14.56 -31.92
C SER A 26 14.40 15.63 -31.78
N ARG A 27 14.46 16.71 -32.56
CA ARG A 27 13.41 17.76 -32.57
C ARG A 27 12.09 17.22 -33.09
N VAL A 28 12.11 16.45 -34.17
CA VAL A 28 10.89 15.82 -34.74
C VAL A 28 10.28 14.83 -33.75
N LEU A 29 11.08 13.92 -33.17
CA LEU A 29 10.61 12.92 -32.24
C LEU A 29 10.03 13.49 -30.93
N ASN A 30 10.56 14.62 -30.47
CA ASN A 30 10.10 15.32 -29.25
C ASN A 30 9.10 16.44 -29.55
N ASN A 31 8.69 16.62 -30.81
CA ASN A 31 7.82 17.71 -31.25
C ASN A 31 8.29 19.09 -30.75
N SER A 32 9.60 19.33 -30.72
CA SER A 32 10.24 20.53 -30.16
C SER A 32 10.94 21.34 -31.24
N GLY A 33 10.71 22.66 -31.28
CA GLY A 33 11.30 23.57 -32.23
C GLY A 33 10.76 23.44 -33.64
N TYR A 34 11.12 24.40 -34.50
CA TYR A 34 10.69 24.43 -35.90
C TYR A 34 11.50 23.43 -36.75
N VAL A 35 10.78 22.56 -37.49
CA VAL A 35 11.33 21.71 -38.54
C VAL A 35 10.39 21.79 -39.74
N LYS A 36 10.94 22.00 -40.95
CA LYS A 36 10.16 22.08 -42.21
C LYS A 36 9.33 20.80 -42.40
N ALA A 37 8.10 20.92 -42.89
CA ALA A 37 7.16 19.81 -43.03
C ALA A 37 7.74 18.63 -43.81
N GLU A 38 8.36 18.90 -44.97
CA GLU A 38 9.01 17.90 -45.82
C GLU A 38 10.11 17.09 -45.09
N VAL A 39 10.85 17.76 -44.21
CA VAL A 39 11.91 17.10 -43.42
C VAL A 39 11.29 16.26 -42.30
N ARG A 40 10.21 16.71 -41.69
CA ARG A 40 9.46 15.98 -40.70
C ARG A 40 8.89 14.69 -41.27
N GLU A 41 8.16 14.76 -42.40
CA GLU A 41 7.58 13.60 -43.07
C GLU A 41 8.63 12.57 -43.44
N ARG A 42 9.79 13.02 -43.98
CA ARG A 42 10.91 12.14 -44.32
C ARG A 42 11.47 11.40 -43.09
N ILE A 43 11.62 12.08 -41.97
CA ILE A 43 12.10 11.47 -40.70
C ILE A 43 11.08 10.46 -40.20
N GLU A 44 9.80 10.80 -40.17
CA GLU A 44 8.71 9.92 -39.73
C GLU A 44 8.61 8.66 -40.58
N ALA A 45 8.76 8.78 -41.87
CA ALA A 45 8.79 7.62 -42.81
C ALA A 45 10.00 6.71 -42.50
N VAL A 46 11.18 7.25 -42.22
CA VAL A 46 12.36 6.45 -41.87
C VAL A 46 12.17 5.79 -40.49
N VAL A 47 11.65 6.49 -39.50
CA VAL A 47 11.34 5.96 -38.16
C VAL A 47 10.37 4.78 -38.26
N SER A 48 9.28 4.92 -39.04
CA SER A 48 8.29 3.86 -39.26
C SER A 48 8.91 2.64 -39.97
N ARG A 49 9.68 2.86 -41.04
CA ARG A 49 10.33 1.78 -41.80
C ARG A 49 11.34 0.98 -41.01
N MET A 50 12.09 1.66 -40.10
CA MET A 50 13.09 1.03 -39.25
C MET A 50 12.51 0.46 -37.95
N HIS A 51 11.23 0.63 -37.69
CA HIS A 51 10.61 0.36 -36.38
C HIS A 51 11.43 0.97 -35.25
N TYR A 52 12.00 2.18 -35.49
CA TYR A 52 12.82 2.85 -34.51
C TYR A 52 11.96 3.40 -33.36
N THR A 53 12.21 2.91 -32.17
CA THR A 53 11.64 3.49 -30.95
C THR A 53 12.74 4.27 -30.24
N PRO A 54 12.52 5.57 -29.92
CA PRO A 54 13.48 6.35 -29.14
C PRO A 54 13.86 5.60 -27.87
N SER A 55 15.16 5.50 -27.59
CA SER A 55 15.63 4.92 -26.34
C SER A 55 15.17 5.79 -25.16
N GLU A 56 14.39 5.23 -24.26
CA GLU A 56 14.01 5.92 -23.01
C GLU A 56 15.25 6.36 -22.22
N LEU A 57 16.34 5.56 -22.24
CA LEU A 57 17.64 5.94 -21.68
C LEU A 57 18.19 7.23 -22.30
N ALA A 58 18.04 7.42 -23.64
CA ALA A 58 18.50 8.64 -24.31
C ALA A 58 17.63 9.86 -23.97
N LYS A 59 16.33 9.68 -23.76
CA LYS A 59 15.42 10.74 -23.26
C LYS A 59 15.75 11.08 -21.81
N GLN A 60 15.95 10.09 -20.97
CA GLN A 60 16.30 10.20 -19.56
C GLN A 60 17.63 10.92 -19.35
N LEU A 61 18.65 10.62 -20.19
CA LEU A 61 19.96 11.32 -20.16
C LEU A 61 19.85 12.80 -20.50
N LYS A 62 18.85 13.20 -21.31
CA LYS A 62 18.65 14.58 -21.72
C LYS A 62 17.74 15.37 -20.77
N SER A 63 16.77 14.71 -20.14
CA SER A 63 15.81 15.34 -19.22
C SER A 63 16.21 15.22 -17.76
N GLN A 64 17.21 14.41 -17.41
CA GLN A 64 17.54 13.96 -16.04
C GLN A 64 16.36 13.27 -15.28
N ARG A 65 15.28 12.90 -15.98
CA ARG A 65 14.05 12.32 -15.41
C ARG A 65 13.85 10.92 -15.97
N SER A 66 13.80 9.92 -15.10
CA SER A 66 13.65 8.52 -15.53
C SER A 66 12.21 8.15 -15.93
N GLY A 67 11.22 8.95 -15.58
CA GLY A 67 9.80 8.56 -15.72
C GLY A 67 9.42 7.33 -14.89
N LEU A 68 10.28 6.93 -13.94
CA LEU A 68 10.07 5.82 -13.03
C LEU A 68 9.79 6.34 -11.63
N VAL A 69 8.90 5.64 -10.91
CA VAL A 69 8.64 5.82 -9.48
C VAL A 69 8.92 4.50 -8.79
N GLY A 70 9.71 4.52 -7.73
CA GLY A 70 9.95 3.35 -6.89
C GLY A 70 8.75 3.10 -5.97
N VAL A 71 8.34 1.85 -5.84
CA VAL A 71 7.28 1.44 -4.89
C VAL A 71 7.80 0.24 -4.09
N ILE A 72 7.99 0.43 -2.78
CA ILE A 72 8.38 -0.64 -1.86
C ILE A 72 7.13 -1.13 -1.17
N ILE A 73 6.89 -2.44 -1.22
CA ILE A 73 5.75 -3.09 -0.58
C ILE A 73 6.18 -4.24 0.31
N PRO A 74 5.52 -4.43 1.45
CA PRO A 74 5.84 -5.51 2.37
C PRO A 74 5.41 -6.88 1.84
N LYS A 75 4.29 -6.93 1.10
CA LYS A 75 3.70 -8.19 0.66
C LYS A 75 2.76 -8.00 -0.53
N ILE A 76 3.09 -8.59 -1.67
CA ILE A 76 2.35 -8.41 -2.92
C ILE A 76 0.93 -9.02 -2.87
N ASN A 77 0.73 -10.09 -2.10
CA ASN A 77 -0.54 -10.81 -1.99
C ASN A 77 -1.42 -10.32 -0.82
N SER A 78 -1.36 -9.03 -0.49
CA SER A 78 -2.21 -8.37 0.50
C SER A 78 -3.27 -7.51 -0.20
N TYR A 79 -4.53 -7.62 0.23
CA TYR A 79 -5.62 -6.76 -0.25
C TYR A 79 -5.28 -5.27 -0.11
N THR A 80 -4.86 -4.84 1.07
CA THR A 80 -4.46 -3.45 1.34
C THR A 80 -3.36 -2.98 0.38
N THR A 81 -2.33 -3.81 0.19
CA THR A 81 -1.23 -3.48 -0.73
C THR A 81 -1.73 -3.35 -2.17
N SER A 82 -2.57 -4.27 -2.65
CA SER A 82 -3.08 -4.23 -4.03
C SER A 82 -3.91 -2.98 -4.29
N GLU A 83 -4.79 -2.58 -3.35
CA GLU A 83 -5.61 -1.39 -3.48
C GLU A 83 -4.76 -0.10 -3.46
N ILE A 84 -3.78 0.00 -2.55
CA ILE A 84 -2.86 1.15 -2.52
C ILE A 84 -2.08 1.26 -3.83
N VAL A 85 -1.52 0.15 -4.33
CA VAL A 85 -0.79 0.11 -5.59
C VAL A 85 -1.69 0.46 -6.78
N ALA A 86 -2.95 0.05 -6.76
CA ALA A 86 -3.93 0.43 -7.78
C ALA A 86 -4.17 1.95 -7.79
N GLY A 87 -4.32 2.58 -6.62
CA GLY A 87 -4.45 4.04 -6.49
C GLY A 87 -3.22 4.79 -6.97
N ILE A 88 -2.02 4.31 -6.61
CA ILE A 88 -0.75 4.83 -7.12
C ILE A 88 -0.71 4.76 -8.65
N SER A 89 -1.04 3.59 -9.20
CA SER A 89 -1.04 3.35 -10.65
C SER A 89 -1.98 4.29 -11.39
N ALA A 90 -3.21 4.44 -10.89
CA ALA A 90 -4.22 5.31 -11.48
C ALA A 90 -3.77 6.79 -11.51
N THR A 91 -3.02 7.23 -10.50
CA THR A 91 -2.47 8.59 -10.43
C THR A 91 -1.28 8.80 -11.36
N LEU A 92 -0.38 7.82 -11.46
CA LEU A 92 0.86 7.93 -12.23
C LEU A 92 0.67 7.72 -13.74
N ALA A 93 -0.25 6.85 -14.15
CA ALA A 93 -0.43 6.45 -15.56
C ALA A 93 -0.77 7.63 -16.50
N PRO A 94 -1.69 8.57 -16.17
CA PRO A 94 -1.98 9.74 -17.02
C PRO A 94 -0.76 10.65 -17.22
N LEU A 95 0.16 10.67 -16.25
CA LEU A 95 1.38 11.45 -16.25
C LEU A 95 2.55 10.72 -16.92
N ARG A 96 2.31 9.51 -17.44
CA ARG A 96 3.30 8.63 -18.10
C ARG A 96 4.47 8.19 -17.22
N TYR A 97 4.26 8.17 -15.90
CA TYR A 97 5.18 7.50 -14.99
C TYR A 97 4.92 6.00 -14.96
N GLN A 98 6.01 5.21 -14.86
CA GLN A 98 5.96 3.76 -14.64
C GLN A 98 6.40 3.43 -13.23
N MET A 99 5.82 2.38 -12.64
CA MET A 99 6.21 1.90 -11.33
C MET A 99 7.31 0.85 -11.42
N LEU A 100 8.34 0.98 -10.59
CA LEU A 100 9.32 -0.07 -10.30
C LEU A 100 9.03 -0.60 -8.91
N LEU A 101 8.44 -1.79 -8.82
CA LEU A 101 7.93 -2.37 -7.59
C LEU A 101 8.95 -3.33 -6.98
N ALA A 102 9.24 -3.15 -5.69
CA ALA A 102 10.05 -4.04 -4.87
C ALA A 102 9.18 -4.67 -3.77
N ASN A 103 9.09 -6.01 -3.75
CA ASN A 103 8.40 -6.76 -2.69
C ASN A 103 9.44 -7.29 -1.70
N THR A 104 9.46 -6.77 -0.48
CA THR A 104 10.52 -6.98 0.51
C THR A 104 10.22 -8.07 1.53
N ALA A 105 9.00 -8.61 1.55
CA ALA A 105 8.55 -9.60 2.53
C ALA A 105 8.81 -9.16 4.00
N ASN A 106 8.74 -7.87 4.30
CA ASN A 106 9.07 -7.24 5.59
C ASN A 106 10.55 -7.36 5.99
N SER A 107 11.46 -7.53 5.04
CA SER A 107 12.91 -7.59 5.31
C SER A 107 13.54 -6.21 5.17
N VAL A 108 14.07 -5.66 6.25
CA VAL A 108 14.79 -4.37 6.24
C VAL A 108 15.99 -4.39 5.29
N ALA A 109 16.69 -5.54 5.18
CA ALA A 109 17.80 -5.70 4.25
C ALA A 109 17.36 -5.61 2.78
N GLU A 110 16.18 -6.17 2.45
CA GLU A 110 15.60 -6.06 1.11
C GLU A 110 15.10 -4.64 0.84
N GLU A 111 14.59 -3.93 1.85
CA GLU A 111 14.20 -2.51 1.73
C GLU A 111 15.42 -1.63 1.41
N ALA A 112 16.53 -1.80 2.13
CA ALA A 112 17.79 -1.10 1.85
C ALA A 112 18.32 -1.39 0.43
N THR A 113 18.24 -2.67 0.00
CA THR A 113 18.62 -3.09 -1.36
C THR A 113 17.71 -2.41 -2.41
N ALA A 114 16.42 -2.27 -2.14
CA ALA A 114 15.47 -1.60 -3.03
C ALA A 114 15.80 -0.11 -3.18
N TYR A 115 16.15 0.58 -2.09
CA TYR A 115 16.57 1.98 -2.15
C TYR A 115 17.82 2.19 -3.00
N ASP A 116 18.86 1.34 -2.85
CA ASP A 116 20.05 1.42 -3.67
C ASP A 116 19.75 1.14 -5.16
N LEU A 117 18.90 0.17 -5.45
CA LEU A 117 18.41 -0.08 -6.82
C LEU A 117 17.71 1.16 -7.39
N PHE A 118 16.77 1.74 -6.65
CA PHE A 118 15.99 2.91 -7.09
C PHE A 118 16.88 4.13 -7.33
N ARG A 119 17.87 4.36 -6.47
CA ARG A 119 18.88 5.39 -6.66
C ARG A 119 19.66 5.19 -7.98
N ARG A 120 20.11 3.95 -8.25
CA ARG A 120 20.80 3.60 -9.50
C ARG A 120 19.91 3.76 -10.73
N GLN A 121 18.61 3.44 -10.63
CA GLN A 121 17.62 3.62 -11.69
C GLN A 121 17.15 5.07 -11.83
N ARG A 122 17.60 5.98 -10.97
CA ARG A 122 17.22 7.41 -10.96
C ARG A 122 15.71 7.59 -10.97
N VAL A 123 14.99 6.88 -10.11
CA VAL A 123 13.55 7.09 -9.95
C VAL A 123 13.25 8.51 -9.51
N ALA A 124 12.08 9.03 -9.84
CA ALA A 124 11.64 10.38 -9.47
C ALA A 124 11.44 10.51 -7.94
N GLY A 125 11.06 9.42 -7.29
CA GLY A 125 10.86 9.33 -5.85
C GLY A 125 10.43 7.93 -5.48
N VAL A 126 10.21 7.69 -4.19
CA VAL A 126 9.85 6.39 -3.63
C VAL A 126 8.57 6.51 -2.81
N LEU A 127 7.64 5.60 -3.04
CA LEU A 127 6.45 5.34 -2.23
C LEU A 127 6.72 4.07 -1.43
N HIS A 128 6.81 4.18 -0.11
CA HIS A 128 7.15 3.06 0.75
C HIS A 128 5.99 2.68 1.67
N LEU A 129 5.39 1.51 1.42
CA LEU A 129 4.41 0.89 2.33
C LEU A 129 5.19 0.17 3.44
N ALA A 130 5.54 0.88 4.49
CA ALA A 130 6.29 0.33 5.61
C ALA A 130 5.37 -0.38 6.62
N THR A 131 5.85 -1.45 7.23
CA THR A 131 5.22 -2.09 8.40
C THR A 131 5.88 -1.66 9.70
N THR A 132 7.15 -1.32 9.65
CA THR A 132 7.93 -0.82 10.77
C THR A 132 8.82 0.33 10.32
N VAL A 133 9.19 1.20 11.25
CA VAL A 133 10.19 2.25 11.04
C VAL A 133 11.28 2.06 12.10
N ASN A 134 12.50 1.80 11.66
CA ASN A 134 13.65 1.60 12.52
C ASN A 134 14.86 2.42 12.02
N THR A 135 15.93 2.43 12.81
CA THR A 135 17.14 3.21 12.50
C THR A 135 17.76 2.81 11.17
N ASP A 136 17.87 1.51 10.89
CA ASP A 136 18.51 0.99 9.67
C ASP A 136 17.75 1.45 8.40
N LEU A 137 16.41 1.41 8.47
CA LEU A 137 15.57 1.93 7.38
C LEU A 137 15.77 3.43 7.17
N ILE A 138 15.79 4.21 8.25
CA ILE A 138 16.00 5.67 8.16
C ILE A 138 17.37 6.00 7.58
N ASP A 139 18.39 5.27 7.95
CA ASP A 139 19.74 5.47 7.40
C ASP A 139 19.78 5.12 5.90
N ALA A 140 19.16 4.02 5.47
CA ALA A 140 19.02 3.68 4.05
C ALA A 140 18.26 4.76 3.25
N ILE A 141 17.20 5.32 3.82
CA ILE A 141 16.43 6.42 3.24
C ILE A 141 17.31 7.66 3.05
N ARG A 142 18.05 8.04 4.08
CA ARG A 142 18.96 9.21 4.03
C ARG A 142 20.07 9.03 3.01
N GLU A 143 20.66 7.83 2.96
CA GLU A 143 21.70 7.51 2.00
C GLU A 143 21.20 7.52 0.54
N ALA A 144 19.97 7.10 0.32
CA ALA A 144 19.37 7.11 -1.01
C ALA A 144 19.18 8.53 -1.55
N GLY A 145 18.87 9.53 -0.70
CA GLY A 145 18.73 10.93 -1.07
C GLY A 145 17.62 11.19 -2.09
N LEU A 146 16.57 10.36 -2.08
CA LEU A 146 15.42 10.44 -2.99
C LEU A 146 14.22 11.08 -2.27
N PRO A 147 13.33 11.79 -2.97
CA PRO A 147 12.01 12.14 -2.44
C PRO A 147 11.26 10.88 -2.01
N ILE A 148 10.70 10.89 -0.80
CA ILE A 148 10.01 9.71 -0.22
C ILE A 148 8.70 10.14 0.40
N VAL A 149 7.67 9.32 0.18
CA VAL A 149 6.43 9.34 0.95
C VAL A 149 6.24 7.97 1.61
N MET A 150 6.16 7.99 2.94
CA MET A 150 5.86 6.82 3.74
C MET A 150 4.34 6.58 3.73
N ILE A 151 3.92 5.32 3.59
CA ILE A 151 2.51 4.94 3.60
C ILE A 151 2.29 3.92 4.73
N GLY A 152 1.27 4.15 5.52
CA GLY A 152 0.86 3.26 6.60
C GLY A 152 1.61 3.47 7.93
N GLN A 153 2.81 4.04 7.91
CA GLN A 153 3.56 4.40 9.13
C GLN A 153 3.79 5.90 9.18
N ASP A 154 3.72 6.47 10.38
CA ASP A 154 4.03 7.88 10.61
C ASP A 154 5.54 8.04 10.82
N ALA A 155 6.18 8.72 9.91
CA ALA A 155 7.59 9.08 9.97
C ALA A 155 7.79 10.60 9.86
N SER A 156 6.74 11.39 10.11
CA SER A 156 6.78 12.86 10.01
C SER A 156 7.75 13.50 10.99
N ASP A 157 7.85 12.97 12.21
CA ASP A 157 8.83 13.41 13.21
C ASP A 157 10.29 13.12 12.79
N LEU A 158 10.50 12.26 11.80
CA LEU A 158 11.80 11.92 11.23
C LEU A 158 12.09 12.70 9.94
N GLY A 159 11.21 13.65 9.58
CA GLY A 159 11.35 14.49 8.40
C GLY A 159 10.88 13.82 7.10
N ILE A 160 10.00 12.82 7.18
CA ILE A 160 9.48 12.09 6.01
C ILE A 160 7.97 12.30 5.89
N THR A 161 7.53 12.84 4.75
CA THR A 161 6.10 12.96 4.44
C THR A 161 5.40 11.62 4.55
N SER A 162 4.26 11.58 5.26
CA SER A 162 3.57 10.35 5.62
C SER A 162 2.07 10.43 5.34
N VAL A 163 1.53 9.35 4.77
CA VAL A 163 0.09 9.15 4.56
C VAL A 163 -0.33 7.94 5.38
N ILE A 164 -1.15 8.15 6.39
CA ILE A 164 -1.52 7.13 7.38
C ILE A 164 -3.03 7.00 7.50
N GLN A 165 -3.48 5.89 8.09
CA GLN A 165 -4.86 5.69 8.50
C GLN A 165 -5.06 6.14 9.96
N ASN A 166 -6.29 6.51 10.32
CA ASN A 166 -6.64 6.78 11.72
C ASN A 166 -7.02 5.49 12.44
N GLU A 167 -6.05 4.59 12.62
CA GLU A 167 -6.25 3.22 13.07
C GLU A 167 -6.84 3.13 14.48
N ARG A 168 -6.32 3.93 15.40
CA ARG A 168 -6.78 3.96 16.79
C ARG A 168 -8.23 4.42 16.94
N SER A 169 -8.59 5.52 16.26
CA SER A 169 -9.96 6.01 16.27
C SER A 169 -10.92 5.02 15.58
N ALA A 170 -10.50 4.39 14.48
CA ALA A 170 -11.29 3.41 13.76
C ALA A 170 -11.57 2.16 14.60
N ALA A 171 -10.53 1.62 15.27
CA ALA A 171 -10.66 0.49 16.18
C ALA A 171 -11.53 0.82 17.39
N ARG A 172 -11.37 2.02 17.94
CA ARG A 172 -12.23 2.51 19.01
C ARG A 172 -13.70 2.56 18.56
N GLN A 173 -13.99 3.13 17.39
CA GLN A 173 -15.36 3.31 16.92
C GLN A 173 -16.06 1.97 16.60
N ILE A 174 -15.38 0.99 15.98
CA ILE A 174 -15.99 -0.33 15.75
C ILE A 174 -16.19 -1.09 17.06
N MET A 175 -15.30 -0.91 18.06
CA MET A 175 -15.47 -1.48 19.40
C MET A 175 -16.66 -0.82 20.11
N GLU A 176 -16.81 0.52 20.06
CA GLU A 176 -17.96 1.24 20.61
C GLU A 176 -19.29 0.76 19.99
N HIS A 177 -19.29 0.41 18.69
CA HIS A 177 -20.46 -0.22 18.05
C HIS A 177 -20.82 -1.56 18.73
N LEU A 178 -19.85 -2.46 18.99
CA LEU A 178 -20.11 -3.72 19.68
C LEU A 178 -20.62 -3.48 21.12
N LEU A 179 -20.05 -2.52 21.83
CA LEU A 179 -20.51 -2.15 23.18
C LEU A 179 -21.93 -1.61 23.18
N ALA A 180 -22.29 -0.80 22.17
CA ALA A 180 -23.65 -0.26 22.01
C ALA A 180 -24.69 -1.36 21.70
N GLN A 181 -24.29 -2.49 21.11
CA GLN A 181 -25.14 -3.68 20.94
C GLN A 181 -25.29 -4.50 22.24
N GLY A 182 -24.68 -4.08 23.34
CA GLY A 182 -24.79 -4.72 24.66
C GLY A 182 -23.69 -5.72 24.99
N HIS A 183 -22.68 -5.89 24.11
CA HIS A 183 -21.56 -6.79 24.38
C HIS A 183 -20.60 -6.15 25.39
N LYS A 184 -20.53 -6.67 26.60
CA LYS A 184 -19.62 -6.18 27.65
C LYS A 184 -18.29 -6.92 27.73
N ARG A 185 -18.26 -8.15 27.21
CA ARG A 185 -17.05 -8.98 27.10
C ARG A 185 -16.76 -9.23 25.62
N VAL A 186 -15.78 -8.53 25.10
CA VAL A 186 -15.39 -8.60 23.68
C VAL A 186 -13.98 -9.17 23.60
N GLY A 187 -13.81 -10.25 22.86
CA GLY A 187 -12.50 -10.81 22.54
C GLY A 187 -11.81 -9.94 21.49
N LEU A 188 -10.48 -9.79 21.59
CA LEU A 188 -9.65 -9.14 20.59
C LEU A 188 -8.70 -10.17 19.97
N VAL A 189 -8.77 -10.30 18.65
CA VAL A 189 -7.75 -11.02 17.87
C VAL A 189 -6.87 -9.97 17.21
N THR A 190 -5.66 -9.79 17.74
CA THR A 190 -4.68 -8.79 17.30
C THR A 190 -3.41 -9.46 16.75
N VAL A 191 -2.43 -8.67 16.34
CA VAL A 191 -1.11 -9.13 15.88
C VAL A 191 -0.01 -8.56 16.76
N ALA A 192 1.26 -8.86 16.42
CA ALA A 192 2.41 -8.37 17.17
C ALA A 192 2.47 -6.83 17.18
N GLU A 193 2.91 -6.24 18.29
CA GLU A 193 2.95 -4.79 18.52
C GLU A 193 4.05 -4.07 17.72
N GLU A 194 4.98 -4.82 17.16
CA GLU A 194 5.99 -4.34 16.21
C GLU A 194 5.35 -3.80 14.94
N ASP A 195 4.17 -4.33 14.54
CA ASP A 195 3.30 -3.66 13.57
C ASP A 195 2.56 -2.54 14.29
N ILE A 196 3.09 -1.33 14.18
CA ILE A 196 2.59 -0.17 14.93
C ILE A 196 1.13 0.10 14.59
N GLN A 197 0.75 0.07 13.32
CA GLN A 197 -0.61 0.44 12.90
C GLN A 197 -1.62 -0.66 13.24
N VAL A 198 -1.37 -1.88 12.80
CA VAL A 198 -2.34 -2.97 12.95
C VAL A 198 -2.27 -3.61 14.34
N GLY A 199 -1.07 -3.80 14.89
CA GLY A 199 -0.89 -4.42 16.19
C GLY A 199 -1.12 -3.46 17.35
N ARG A 200 -0.40 -2.33 17.36
CA ARG A 200 -0.41 -1.39 18.51
C ARG A 200 -1.61 -0.45 18.48
N GLU A 201 -1.79 0.31 17.38
CA GLU A 201 -2.80 1.37 17.35
C GLU A 201 -4.23 0.80 17.36
N ARG A 202 -4.52 -0.27 16.64
CA ARG A 202 -5.84 -0.91 16.69
C ARG A 202 -6.11 -1.53 18.06
N THR A 203 -5.11 -2.14 18.70
CA THR A 203 -5.23 -2.64 20.09
C THR A 203 -5.46 -1.48 21.06
N ALA A 204 -4.76 -0.36 20.91
CA ALA A 204 -4.98 0.82 21.73
C ALA A 204 -6.41 1.37 21.59
N GLY A 205 -6.96 1.40 20.37
CA GLY A 205 -8.35 1.81 20.14
C GLY A 205 -9.38 0.92 20.84
N TYR A 206 -9.16 -0.40 20.84
CA TYR A 206 -9.97 -1.37 21.61
C TYR A 206 -9.90 -1.07 23.11
N LEU A 207 -8.70 -0.84 23.65
CA LEU A 207 -8.50 -0.54 25.07
C LEU A 207 -9.13 0.80 25.45
N ASP A 208 -9.02 1.83 24.61
CA ASP A 208 -9.65 3.14 24.82
C ASP A 208 -11.18 3.02 24.93
N ALA A 209 -11.80 2.19 24.09
CA ALA A 209 -13.25 1.97 24.15
C ALA A 209 -13.68 1.28 25.45
N LEU A 210 -12.95 0.26 25.91
CA LEU A 210 -13.20 -0.38 27.22
C LEU A 210 -13.09 0.62 28.35
N GLN A 211 -12.02 1.40 28.39
CA GLN A 211 -11.77 2.41 29.41
C GLN A 211 -12.89 3.46 29.44
N ALA A 212 -13.31 3.96 28.27
CA ALA A 212 -14.37 4.97 28.16
C ALA A 212 -15.72 4.47 28.70
N HIS A 213 -15.96 3.16 28.66
CA HIS A 213 -17.19 2.53 29.18
C HIS A 213 -17.01 1.95 30.58
N GLY A 214 -15.89 2.17 31.25
CA GLY A 214 -15.63 1.67 32.61
C GLY A 214 -15.55 0.14 32.69
N LEU A 215 -15.21 -0.53 31.58
CA LEU A 215 -15.11 -1.98 31.51
C LEU A 215 -13.69 -2.44 31.80
N PRO A 216 -13.50 -3.53 32.54
CA PRO A 216 -12.18 -4.06 32.84
C PRO A 216 -11.52 -4.66 31.58
N VAL A 217 -10.21 -4.50 31.50
CA VAL A 217 -9.40 -5.23 30.50
C VAL A 217 -9.13 -6.63 31.05
N ASP A 218 -9.55 -7.65 30.31
CA ASP A 218 -9.23 -9.04 30.60
C ASP A 218 -8.15 -9.53 29.61
N PRO A 219 -6.89 -9.73 30.07
CA PRO A 219 -5.81 -10.19 29.18
C PRO A 219 -6.07 -11.53 28.51
N ALA A 220 -6.92 -12.40 29.11
CA ALA A 220 -7.29 -13.68 28.51
C ALA A 220 -8.17 -13.54 27.25
N LEU A 221 -8.77 -12.39 27.04
CA LEU A 221 -9.56 -12.06 25.86
C LEU A 221 -8.75 -11.40 24.74
N ILE A 222 -7.43 -11.16 24.93
CA ILE A 222 -6.56 -10.54 23.93
C ILE A 222 -5.63 -11.62 23.37
N ILE A 223 -5.92 -12.11 22.17
CA ILE A 223 -5.13 -13.15 21.52
C ILE A 223 -4.27 -12.54 20.41
N ARG A 224 -2.96 -12.77 20.48
CA ARG A 224 -2.02 -12.35 19.43
C ARG A 224 -1.89 -13.45 18.38
N ALA A 225 -2.30 -13.13 17.18
CA ALA A 225 -2.23 -14.00 15.99
C ALA A 225 -1.13 -13.53 15.03
N SER A 226 -0.84 -14.31 14.02
CA SER A 226 0.00 -13.91 12.88
C SER A 226 -0.86 -13.62 11.66
N PHE A 227 -0.26 -13.06 10.59
CA PHE A 227 -0.96 -12.86 9.31
C PHE A 227 -1.02 -14.13 8.42
N ARG A 228 -0.67 -15.32 8.93
CA ARG A 228 -0.76 -16.57 8.16
C ARG A 228 -2.22 -17.06 8.03
N SER A 229 -2.47 -17.91 7.07
CA SER A 229 -3.76 -18.61 6.97
C SER A 229 -3.98 -19.49 8.20
N GLY A 230 -5.21 -19.57 8.67
CA GLY A 230 -5.59 -20.36 9.87
C GLY A 230 -5.35 -19.65 11.21
N ALA A 231 -4.61 -18.53 11.25
CA ALA A 231 -4.31 -17.85 12.50
C ALA A 231 -5.56 -17.26 13.20
N GLY A 232 -6.58 -16.85 12.43
CA GLY A 232 -7.86 -16.40 12.98
C GLY A 232 -8.64 -17.54 13.65
N GLU A 233 -8.63 -18.73 13.04
CA GLU A 233 -9.25 -19.94 13.58
C GLU A 233 -8.59 -20.34 14.89
N GLU A 234 -7.25 -20.42 14.92
CA GLU A 234 -6.50 -20.74 16.14
C GLU A 234 -6.73 -19.74 17.28
N ALA A 235 -6.87 -18.45 16.94
CA ALA A 235 -7.18 -17.43 17.94
C ALA A 235 -8.61 -17.59 18.49
N ALA A 236 -9.57 -17.90 17.65
CA ALA A 236 -10.94 -18.19 18.06
C ALA A 236 -11.02 -19.43 18.97
N GLU A 237 -10.31 -20.50 18.66
CA GLU A 237 -10.18 -21.68 19.51
C GLU A 237 -9.71 -21.34 20.92
N GLN A 238 -8.74 -20.42 21.05
CA GLN A 238 -8.26 -19.97 22.34
C GLN A 238 -9.33 -19.20 23.11
N LEU A 239 -10.06 -18.30 22.44
CA LEU A 239 -11.16 -17.53 23.05
C LEU A 239 -12.33 -18.43 23.49
N LEU A 240 -12.62 -19.50 22.74
CA LEU A 240 -13.71 -20.44 23.04
C LEU A 240 -13.42 -21.37 24.21
N ARG A 241 -12.15 -21.50 24.67
CA ARG A 241 -11.80 -22.32 25.84
C ARG A 241 -12.36 -21.76 27.15
N ALA A 242 -12.65 -20.45 27.21
CA ALA A 242 -13.34 -19.87 28.33
C ALA A 242 -14.81 -20.33 28.34
N SER A 243 -15.35 -20.65 29.52
CA SER A 243 -16.70 -21.14 29.69
C SER A 243 -17.52 -20.29 30.69
N GLY A 244 -18.84 -20.44 30.67
CA GLY A 244 -19.76 -19.70 31.54
C GLY A 244 -19.64 -18.19 31.32
N ASP A 245 -19.73 -17.42 32.40
CA ASP A 245 -19.70 -15.95 32.39
C ASP A 245 -18.34 -15.38 31.97
N ALA A 246 -17.28 -16.20 31.87
CA ALA A 246 -15.98 -15.82 31.37
C ALA A 246 -15.92 -15.72 29.84
N ARG A 247 -16.90 -16.30 29.12
CA ARG A 247 -16.95 -16.31 27.64
C ARG A 247 -17.21 -14.89 27.08
N CYS A 248 -16.51 -14.51 26.05
CA CYS A 248 -16.88 -13.31 25.28
C CYS A 248 -18.16 -13.56 24.45
N THR A 249 -18.89 -12.50 24.18
CA THR A 249 -20.12 -12.54 23.36
C THR A 249 -19.93 -11.87 21.99
N ALA A 250 -18.77 -11.23 21.79
CA ALA A 250 -18.35 -10.65 20.53
C ALA A 250 -16.84 -10.79 20.38
N ILE A 251 -16.35 -10.78 19.14
CA ILE A 251 -14.93 -10.80 18.80
C ILE A 251 -14.64 -9.67 17.81
N LEU A 252 -13.71 -8.79 18.16
CA LEU A 252 -13.08 -7.84 17.24
C LEU A 252 -11.76 -8.42 16.74
N ALA A 253 -11.62 -8.59 15.43
CA ALA A 253 -10.37 -8.97 14.81
C ALA A 253 -9.77 -7.77 14.08
N VAL A 254 -8.47 -7.51 14.30
CA VAL A 254 -7.80 -6.33 13.75
C VAL A 254 -7.66 -6.34 12.22
N THR A 255 -8.02 -7.43 11.54
CA THR A 255 -8.16 -7.49 10.08
C THR A 255 -9.33 -8.36 9.68
N ASP A 256 -9.94 -8.11 8.51
CA ASP A 256 -11.01 -8.96 7.96
C ASP A 256 -10.56 -10.42 7.76
N ARG A 257 -9.30 -10.61 7.37
CA ARG A 257 -8.74 -11.95 7.18
C ARG A 257 -8.76 -12.78 8.47
N LEU A 258 -8.41 -12.15 9.59
CA LEU A 258 -8.51 -12.79 10.91
C LEU A 258 -9.98 -13.00 11.30
N ALA A 259 -10.84 -12.00 11.05
CA ALA A 259 -12.27 -12.11 11.33
C ALA A 259 -12.93 -13.26 10.57
N VAL A 260 -12.58 -13.47 9.30
CA VAL A 260 -13.08 -14.59 8.48
C VAL A 260 -12.64 -15.94 9.06
N GLY A 261 -11.38 -16.05 9.53
CA GLY A 261 -10.91 -17.24 10.24
C GLY A 261 -11.67 -17.48 11.54
N VAL A 262 -11.94 -16.40 12.31
CA VAL A 262 -12.80 -16.50 13.51
C VAL A 262 -14.18 -17.03 13.14
N MET A 263 -14.83 -16.49 12.09
CA MET A 263 -16.15 -16.93 11.65
C MET A 263 -16.15 -18.41 11.20
N ALA A 264 -15.08 -18.86 10.53
CA ALA A 264 -14.94 -20.26 10.14
C ALA A 264 -14.88 -21.19 11.36
N CYS A 265 -14.05 -20.86 12.36
CA CYS A 265 -13.97 -21.61 13.61
C CYS A 265 -15.33 -21.65 14.35
N LEU A 266 -16.03 -20.51 14.45
CA LEU A 266 -17.37 -20.47 15.07
C LEU A 266 -18.36 -21.37 14.35
N HIS A 267 -18.35 -21.36 13.02
CA HIS A 267 -19.20 -22.23 12.20
C HIS A 267 -18.90 -23.71 12.47
N ASP A 268 -17.63 -24.12 12.52
CA ASP A 268 -17.23 -25.52 12.80
C ASP A 268 -17.65 -25.99 14.19
N HIS A 269 -17.78 -25.05 15.15
CA HIS A 269 -18.32 -25.31 16.49
C HIS A 269 -19.85 -25.20 16.56
N GLY A 270 -20.54 -25.02 15.45
CA GLY A 270 -22.00 -24.87 15.40
C GLY A 270 -22.51 -23.57 16.02
N LEU A 271 -21.67 -22.57 16.20
CA LEU A 271 -22.04 -21.26 16.74
C LEU A 271 -22.49 -20.33 15.62
N ARG A 272 -23.63 -19.68 15.84
CA ARG A 272 -24.21 -18.76 14.84
C ARG A 272 -23.67 -17.36 15.03
N VAL A 273 -23.28 -16.74 13.93
CA VAL A 273 -22.93 -15.33 13.86
C VAL A 273 -24.12 -14.55 13.28
N PRO A 274 -24.63 -13.49 13.94
CA PRO A 274 -24.16 -12.91 15.21
C PRO A 274 -24.81 -13.50 16.48
N ASP A 275 -25.83 -14.36 16.36
CA ASP A 275 -26.76 -14.73 17.44
C ASP A 275 -26.06 -15.30 18.68
N ASP A 276 -25.05 -16.17 18.49
CA ASP A 276 -24.30 -16.80 19.58
C ASP A 276 -22.97 -16.07 19.85
N MET A 277 -22.39 -15.41 18.81
CA MET A 277 -21.15 -14.65 18.87
C MET A 277 -21.12 -13.61 17.74
N ALA A 278 -21.09 -12.32 18.08
CA ALA A 278 -20.87 -11.26 17.10
C ALA A 278 -19.40 -11.21 16.67
N VAL A 279 -19.15 -10.85 15.39
CA VAL A 279 -17.78 -10.72 14.85
C VAL A 279 -17.66 -9.42 14.06
N ALA A 280 -16.61 -8.64 14.36
CA ALA A 280 -16.24 -7.45 13.59
C ALA A 280 -14.82 -7.58 13.08
N GLY A 281 -14.55 -6.99 11.91
CA GLY A 281 -13.23 -6.91 11.29
C GLY A 281 -12.76 -5.48 11.06
N MET A 282 -11.62 -5.32 10.39
CA MET A 282 -11.10 -4.04 9.93
C MET A 282 -10.39 -4.21 8.58
N GLY A 283 -10.75 -3.38 7.58
CA GLY A 283 -10.14 -3.38 6.25
C GLY A 283 -11.14 -3.27 5.09
N ASP A 284 -12.35 -3.75 5.26
CA ASP A 284 -13.41 -3.84 4.24
C ASP A 284 -12.93 -4.49 2.93
N SER A 285 -12.23 -5.62 3.08
CA SER A 285 -11.79 -6.43 1.93
C SER A 285 -12.99 -7.04 1.20
N ASP A 286 -12.82 -7.43 -0.05
CA ASP A 286 -13.86 -8.10 -0.85
C ASP A 286 -14.48 -9.28 -0.09
N THR A 287 -13.64 -10.06 0.60
CA THR A 287 -14.07 -11.20 1.40
C THR A 287 -15.08 -10.81 2.47
N ALA A 288 -14.98 -9.62 3.07
CA ALA A 288 -15.91 -9.15 4.11
C ALA A 288 -17.36 -9.10 3.61
N SER A 289 -17.58 -8.76 2.35
CA SER A 289 -18.91 -8.75 1.73
C SER A 289 -19.36 -10.13 1.21
N MET A 290 -18.42 -11.04 0.95
CA MET A 290 -18.67 -12.35 0.34
C MET A 290 -19.02 -13.44 1.36
N VAL A 291 -18.53 -13.34 2.60
CA VAL A 291 -18.84 -14.32 3.66
C VAL A 291 -20.30 -14.23 4.13
N ARG A 292 -20.78 -15.28 4.80
CA ARG A 292 -22.15 -15.35 5.33
C ARG A 292 -22.12 -15.73 6.82
N PRO A 293 -22.70 -14.85 7.66
CA PRO A 293 -23.22 -13.51 7.36
C PRO A 293 -22.13 -12.56 6.87
N ALA A 294 -22.50 -11.51 6.10
CA ALA A 294 -21.52 -10.51 5.66
C ALA A 294 -20.92 -9.77 6.86
N LEU A 295 -19.60 -9.56 6.84
CA LEU A 295 -18.80 -9.06 7.95
C LEU A 295 -18.95 -7.53 8.12
N SER A 296 -19.31 -7.10 9.33
CA SER A 296 -19.19 -5.71 9.80
C SER A 296 -17.71 -5.38 9.99
N THR A 297 -17.27 -4.27 9.43
CA THR A 297 -15.85 -3.93 9.37
C THR A 297 -15.63 -2.42 9.28
N VAL A 298 -14.39 -1.99 9.37
CA VAL A 298 -13.97 -0.62 9.08
C VAL A 298 -13.52 -0.53 7.62
N HIS A 299 -14.09 0.39 6.89
CA HIS A 299 -13.67 0.71 5.53
C HIS A 299 -12.62 1.81 5.56
N TYR A 300 -11.48 1.54 4.92
CA TYR A 300 -10.45 2.51 4.61
C TYR A 300 -10.39 2.73 3.09
N ASP A 301 -10.22 3.97 2.65
CA ASP A 301 -9.97 4.27 1.23
C ASP A 301 -8.50 4.02 0.88
N TYR A 302 -8.14 2.74 0.71
CA TYR A 302 -6.78 2.35 0.37
C TYR A 302 -6.34 2.85 -1.01
N ALA A 303 -7.24 2.85 -2.00
CA ALA A 303 -6.93 3.40 -3.32
C ALA A 303 -6.69 4.92 -3.25
N GLY A 304 -7.55 5.65 -2.52
CA GLY A 304 -7.34 7.08 -2.23
C GLY A 304 -6.04 7.34 -1.47
N THR A 305 -5.65 6.46 -0.54
CA THR A 305 -4.36 6.54 0.17
C THR A 305 -3.19 6.46 -0.80
N GLY A 306 -3.23 5.51 -1.74
CA GLY A 306 -2.22 5.37 -2.78
C GLY A 306 -2.16 6.58 -3.73
N ALA A 307 -3.32 7.09 -4.11
CA ALA A 307 -3.44 8.26 -4.97
C ALA A 307 -2.86 9.52 -4.30
N GLU A 308 -3.18 9.74 -3.02
CA GLU A 308 -2.67 10.89 -2.26
C GLU A 308 -1.16 10.81 -2.05
N ALA A 309 -0.64 9.63 -1.72
CA ALA A 309 0.80 9.42 -1.58
C ALA A 309 1.54 9.68 -2.90
N ALA A 310 0.99 9.23 -4.04
CA ALA A 310 1.57 9.49 -5.35
C ALA A 310 1.55 10.99 -5.70
N ARG A 311 0.47 11.71 -5.39
CA ARG A 311 0.36 13.16 -5.58
C ARG A 311 1.42 13.91 -4.77
N LEU A 312 1.58 13.57 -3.50
CA LEU A 312 2.57 14.18 -2.60
C LEU A 312 4.00 13.92 -3.07
N MET A 313 4.31 12.70 -3.48
CA MET A 313 5.63 12.34 -4.00
C MET A 313 5.98 13.14 -5.26
N LEU A 314 5.02 13.31 -6.18
CA LEU A 314 5.21 14.13 -7.37
C LEU A 314 5.42 15.61 -7.00
N GLN A 315 4.67 16.13 -6.04
CA GLN A 315 4.83 17.49 -5.53
C GLN A 315 6.24 17.70 -4.95
N LEU A 316 6.72 16.80 -4.09
CA LEU A 316 8.08 16.85 -3.54
C LEU A 316 9.13 16.83 -4.65
N TRP A 317 8.92 16.00 -5.67
CA TRP A 317 9.83 15.91 -6.83
C TRP A 317 9.85 17.20 -7.66
N GLU A 318 8.68 17.79 -7.94
CA GLU A 318 8.58 18.98 -8.80
C GLU A 318 9.06 20.25 -8.12
N THR A 319 8.72 20.42 -6.84
CA THR A 319 9.03 21.63 -6.08
C THR A 319 10.40 21.59 -5.40
N ASN A 320 11.00 20.41 -5.30
CA ASN A 320 12.18 20.16 -4.45
C ASN A 320 11.95 20.69 -3.02
N SER A 321 10.71 20.61 -2.54
CA SER A 321 10.30 21.08 -1.21
C SER A 321 10.89 20.18 -0.12
N ALA A 322 11.30 20.80 0.97
CA ALA A 322 11.66 20.10 2.21
C ALA A 322 10.49 20.09 3.23
N GLU A 323 9.30 20.54 2.82
CA GLU A 323 8.14 20.57 3.69
C GLU A 323 7.63 19.14 3.93
N VAL A 324 7.48 18.80 5.20
CA VAL A 324 7.01 17.48 5.64
C VAL A 324 5.52 17.55 5.89
N GLU A 325 4.77 16.75 5.18
CA GLU A 325 3.33 16.63 5.36
C GLU A 325 2.96 15.32 6.08
N ARG A 326 1.98 15.41 6.97
CA ARG A 326 1.36 14.27 7.64
C ARG A 326 -0.12 14.24 7.30
N ILE A 327 -0.51 13.34 6.43
CA ILE A 327 -1.91 13.17 6.00
C ILE A 327 -2.53 11.99 6.72
N VAL A 328 -3.65 12.23 7.40
CA VAL A 328 -4.45 11.19 8.05
C VAL A 328 -5.70 10.94 7.21
N MET A 329 -5.79 9.77 6.60
CA MET A 329 -6.89 9.39 5.74
C MET A 329 -8.17 9.09 6.55
N PRO A 330 -9.34 9.49 6.03
CA PRO A 330 -10.60 9.18 6.69
C PRO A 330 -10.95 7.70 6.61
N TYR A 331 -11.83 7.26 7.51
CA TYR A 331 -12.42 5.92 7.52
C TYR A 331 -13.94 6.02 7.74
N ARG A 332 -14.64 4.91 7.53
CA ARG A 332 -16.06 4.76 7.90
C ARG A 332 -16.34 3.34 8.36
N LEU A 333 -17.37 3.16 9.17
CA LEU A 333 -17.87 1.83 9.49
C LEU A 333 -18.70 1.28 8.31
N ALA A 334 -18.45 0.04 7.97
CA ALA A 334 -19.23 -0.75 7.01
C ALA A 334 -19.98 -1.82 7.80
N LEU A 335 -21.08 -1.42 8.46
CA LEU A 335 -21.89 -2.31 9.29
C LEU A 335 -22.71 -3.24 8.41
N ARG A 336 -22.69 -4.54 8.75
CA ARG A 336 -23.37 -5.62 8.03
C ARG A 336 -24.08 -6.56 9.01
N ARG A 337 -24.13 -7.85 8.70
CA ARG A 337 -24.95 -8.84 9.42
C ARG A 337 -24.17 -9.67 10.45
N SER A 338 -22.89 -9.44 10.66
CA SER A 338 -22.08 -10.19 11.62
C SER A 338 -22.04 -9.58 13.03
N THR A 339 -22.69 -8.40 13.18
CA THR A 339 -22.87 -7.72 14.48
C THR A 339 -24.30 -7.27 14.65
#